data_556816f76cdd93017f4a61cbb00dac01
#
_entry.id   556816f76cdd93017f4a61cbb00dac01
#
_cell.length_a   1.000
_cell.length_b   1.000
_cell.length_c   1.000
_cell.angle_alpha   90.00
_cell.angle_beta   90.00
_cell.angle_gamma   90.00
#
_symmetry.space_group_name_H-M   'P 1'
#
loop_
_entity.id
_entity.type
_entity.pdbx_description
1 polymer ?
#
loop_
_entity_poly.entity_id
_entity_poly.type
_entity_poly.pdbx_seq_one_letter_code
_entity_poly.pdbx_strand_id
1 'polypeptide(L)'
;SHTTTEIKKEEKKELYAYQQGDINAIFDRLENAPKNHHLLYQLPTGGGKTVIFSEIVRRYLAEYNKKVVVLTHRIELCKQTSKMLKSFNVKNKIINSVIKELPDQEEYSCFVAMVETLKNRLNDEKLEIDNVGLVIIDEAHYNSFRKLLTSFKNSFILGVTATPLSSNIKLPMNENYDELIVGDPINRLIENGFLAKAVTYSYDVGLTSLKVGINGDYTVKSSDDLYTNMAMQEKLLHAYTEKSLGKKTLIFNNGINTSLYVYETFREAGYEIRHLDNTTTTEDRKDILSWFKHTPDAILTSVGI
;
A
#
# COMPACT_ATOMS: atom_id res chain seq x y z
N SER A 1 26.98 -17.86 36.81
CA SER A 1 25.79 -17.74 35.93
C SER A 1 26.14 -16.81 34.76
N HIS A 2 26.47 -17.42 33.62
CA HIS A 2 26.72 -16.69 32.38
C HIS A 2 25.38 -16.49 31.68
N THR A 3 24.93 -15.26 31.60
CA THR A 3 23.78 -14.86 30.80
C THR A 3 24.29 -14.63 29.38
N THR A 4 24.10 -15.60 28.53
CA THR A 4 24.39 -15.49 27.08
C THR A 4 23.25 -14.65 26.47
N THR A 5 23.55 -13.41 26.15
CA THR A 5 22.65 -12.55 25.39
C THR A 5 22.68 -13.03 23.95
N GLU A 6 21.66 -13.75 23.54
CA GLU A 6 21.45 -14.06 22.12
C GLU A 6 21.22 -12.76 21.36
N ILE A 7 22.22 -12.33 20.62
CA ILE A 7 22.08 -11.28 19.61
C ILE A 7 21.25 -11.89 18.49
N LYS A 8 19.95 -11.55 18.42
CA LYS A 8 19.15 -11.83 17.23
C LYS A 8 19.84 -11.18 16.04
N LYS A 9 20.43 -12.00 15.18
CA LYS A 9 20.87 -11.59 13.85
C LYS A 9 19.63 -11.06 13.12
N GLU A 10 19.54 -9.75 12.93
CA GLU A 10 18.56 -9.16 12.02
C GLU A 10 18.81 -9.75 10.63
N GLU A 11 17.83 -10.47 10.10
CA GLU A 11 17.86 -10.96 8.73
C GLU A 11 17.90 -9.73 7.80
N LYS A 12 19.04 -9.50 7.18
CA LYS A 12 19.21 -8.50 6.14
C LYS A 12 18.30 -8.91 4.99
N LYS A 13 17.25 -8.11 4.69
CA LYS A 13 16.37 -8.36 3.55
C LYS A 13 17.22 -8.31 2.28
N GLU A 14 17.34 -9.45 1.62
CA GLU A 14 18.00 -9.53 0.32
C GLU A 14 17.07 -8.98 -0.76
N LEU A 15 17.61 -8.12 -1.60
CA LEU A 15 16.91 -7.57 -2.76
C LEU A 15 17.00 -8.55 -3.93
N TYR A 16 15.92 -8.69 -4.67
CA TYR A 16 15.95 -9.41 -5.94
C TYR A 16 16.76 -8.65 -6.99
N ALA A 17 17.31 -9.38 -7.96
CA ALA A 17 18.15 -8.80 -9.00
C ALA A 17 17.46 -7.65 -9.77
N TYR A 18 16.15 -7.79 -10.10
CA TYR A 18 15.41 -6.72 -10.77
C TYR A 18 15.24 -5.48 -9.89
N GLN A 19 15.06 -5.65 -8.58
CA GLN A 19 14.96 -4.55 -7.63
C GLN A 19 16.28 -3.79 -7.56
N GLN A 20 17.39 -4.50 -7.50
CA GLN A 20 18.73 -3.90 -7.48
C GLN A 20 19.03 -3.15 -8.78
N GLY A 21 18.64 -3.70 -9.92
CA GLY A 21 18.77 -3.06 -11.24
C GLY A 21 17.96 -1.76 -11.33
N ASP A 22 16.73 -1.76 -10.86
CA ASP A 22 15.88 -0.58 -10.85
C ASP A 22 16.42 0.52 -9.92
N ILE A 23 16.93 0.13 -8.74
CA ILE A 23 17.57 1.06 -7.79
C ILE A 23 18.78 1.72 -8.43
N ASN A 24 19.63 0.95 -9.08
CA ASN A 24 20.82 1.49 -9.75
C ASN A 24 20.46 2.48 -10.87
N ALA A 25 19.40 2.20 -11.64
CA ALA A 25 18.91 3.10 -12.66
C ALA A 25 18.39 4.43 -12.06
N ILE A 26 17.69 4.36 -10.93
CA ILE A 26 17.20 5.55 -10.22
C ILE A 26 18.38 6.38 -9.67
N PHE A 27 19.37 5.74 -9.09
CA PHE A 27 20.59 6.45 -8.60
C PHE A 27 21.40 7.07 -9.72
N ASP A 28 21.48 6.46 -10.89
CA ASP A 28 22.09 7.05 -12.06
C ASP A 28 21.42 8.41 -12.42
N ARG A 29 20.10 8.46 -12.32
CA ARG A 29 19.35 9.71 -12.53
C ARG A 29 19.56 10.73 -11.41
N LEU A 30 19.60 10.29 -10.15
CA LEU A 30 19.88 11.13 -9.00
C LEU A 30 21.23 11.86 -9.14
N GLU A 31 22.24 11.16 -9.64
CA GLU A 31 23.61 11.68 -9.79
C GLU A 31 23.77 12.61 -11.00
N ASN A 32 23.08 12.33 -12.10
CA ASN A 32 23.31 12.96 -13.40
C ASN A 32 22.21 13.95 -13.84
N ALA A 33 21.05 13.96 -13.19
CA ALA A 33 19.95 14.85 -13.53
C ALA A 33 20.02 16.20 -12.78
N PRO A 34 19.31 17.25 -13.25
CA PRO A 34 19.17 18.49 -12.51
C PRO A 34 18.62 18.30 -11.11
N LYS A 35 18.97 19.19 -10.16
CA LYS A 35 18.59 19.07 -8.74
C LYS A 35 17.08 18.98 -8.51
N ASN A 36 16.28 19.60 -9.35
CA ASN A 36 14.82 19.61 -9.28
C ASN A 36 14.16 18.65 -10.27
N HIS A 37 14.87 17.61 -10.66
CA HIS A 37 14.35 16.58 -11.56
C HIS A 37 13.23 15.77 -10.90
N HIS A 38 12.15 15.51 -11.65
CA HIS A 38 11.00 14.73 -11.23
C HIS A 38 10.96 13.42 -12.02
N LEU A 39 11.25 12.31 -11.35
CA LEU A 39 11.29 10.98 -11.92
C LEU A 39 10.07 10.18 -11.45
N LEU A 40 9.34 9.58 -12.36
CA LEU A 40 8.29 8.62 -12.06
C LEU A 40 8.82 7.20 -12.24
N TYR A 41 8.66 6.37 -11.22
CA TYR A 41 8.98 4.95 -11.24
C TYR A 41 7.70 4.11 -11.18
N GLN A 42 7.49 3.29 -12.19
CA GLN A 42 6.34 2.40 -12.28
C GLN A 42 6.75 0.95 -12.03
N LEU A 43 6.14 0.33 -11.03
CA LEU A 43 6.30 -1.09 -10.72
C LEU A 43 4.93 -1.69 -10.35
N PRO A 44 4.58 -2.88 -10.86
CA PRO A 44 3.31 -3.52 -10.52
C PRO A 44 3.12 -3.73 -9.03
N THR A 45 1.87 -3.76 -8.57
CA THR A 45 1.54 -4.18 -7.20
C THR A 45 2.13 -5.56 -6.91
N GLY A 46 2.76 -5.71 -5.75
CA GLY A 46 3.48 -6.93 -5.38
C GLY A 46 4.93 -6.99 -5.85
N GLY A 47 5.41 -6.02 -6.66
CA GLY A 47 6.81 -5.93 -7.08
C GLY A 47 7.77 -5.43 -6.01
N GLY A 48 7.27 -5.06 -4.82
CA GLY A 48 8.09 -4.64 -3.70
C GLY A 48 8.43 -3.15 -3.70
N LYS A 49 7.52 -2.27 -4.10
CA LYS A 49 7.73 -0.82 -4.12
C LYS A 49 8.33 -0.27 -2.82
N THR A 50 7.74 -0.64 -1.67
CA THR A 50 8.19 -0.15 -0.36
C THR A 50 9.59 -0.63 0.00
N VAL A 51 9.93 -1.86 -0.34
CA VAL A 51 11.28 -2.41 -0.19
C VAL A 51 12.27 -1.63 -1.04
N ILE A 52 11.92 -1.38 -2.30
CA ILE A 52 12.76 -0.66 -3.25
C ILE A 52 13.03 0.77 -2.77
N PHE A 53 11.99 1.54 -2.45
CA PHE A 53 12.23 2.92 -2.02
C PHE A 53 12.84 3.02 -0.62
N SER A 54 12.64 2.02 0.26
CA SER A 54 13.35 1.98 1.56
C SER A 54 14.85 1.79 1.38
N GLU A 55 15.28 0.95 0.45
CA GLU A 55 16.70 0.81 0.09
C GLU A 55 17.24 2.08 -0.56
N ILE A 56 16.46 2.74 -1.41
CA ILE A 56 16.84 4.03 -1.99
C ILE A 56 17.09 5.06 -0.89
N VAL A 57 16.21 5.17 0.09
CA VAL A 57 16.39 6.09 1.23
C VAL A 57 17.64 5.76 2.01
N ARG A 58 17.84 4.49 2.36
CA ARG A 58 19.02 4.04 3.09
C ARG A 58 20.31 4.44 2.38
N ARG A 59 20.42 4.12 1.11
CA ARG A 59 21.60 4.43 0.28
C ARG A 59 21.77 5.94 0.12
N TYR A 60 20.70 6.68 -0.14
CA TYR A 60 20.74 8.13 -0.27
C TYR A 60 21.30 8.80 0.99
N LEU A 61 20.81 8.42 2.18
CA LEU A 61 21.27 8.98 3.44
C LEU A 61 22.73 8.61 3.78
N ALA A 62 23.23 7.48 3.27
CA ALA A 62 24.63 7.09 3.41
C ALA A 62 25.57 7.90 2.50
N GLU A 63 25.08 8.33 1.34
CA GLU A 63 25.90 9.00 0.31
C GLU A 63 25.76 10.53 0.32
N TYR A 64 24.65 11.06 0.78
CA TYR A 64 24.34 12.49 0.75
C TYR A 64 24.04 13.06 2.13
N ASN A 65 24.57 14.24 2.43
CA ASN A 65 24.28 14.95 3.69
C ASN A 65 23.03 15.84 3.52
N LYS A 66 21.92 15.22 3.19
CA LYS A 66 20.60 15.87 2.99
C LYS A 66 19.49 14.99 3.55
N LYS A 67 18.34 15.61 3.81
CA LYS A 67 17.16 14.91 4.35
C LYS A 67 16.32 14.31 3.25
N VAL A 68 15.54 13.29 3.64
CA VAL A 68 14.55 12.62 2.80
C VAL A 68 13.16 12.78 3.41
N VAL A 69 12.18 13.08 2.59
CA VAL A 69 10.77 13.09 2.95
C VAL A 69 10.04 12.04 2.13
N VAL A 70 9.32 11.15 2.80
CA VAL A 70 8.47 10.14 2.15
C VAL A 70 7.00 10.50 2.39
N LEU A 71 6.25 10.66 1.31
CA LEU A 71 4.85 11.06 1.32
C LEU A 71 3.94 9.90 0.96
N THR A 72 2.90 9.71 1.74
CA THR A 72 1.85 8.71 1.51
C THR A 72 0.47 9.36 1.56
N HIS A 73 -0.57 8.64 1.13
CA HIS A 73 -1.94 9.17 1.11
C HIS A 73 -2.82 8.71 2.28
N ARG A 74 -2.33 7.75 3.09
CA ARG A 74 -3.08 7.18 4.22
C ARG A 74 -2.18 7.02 5.44
N ILE A 75 -2.78 7.19 6.63
CA ILE A 75 -2.03 7.08 7.89
C ILE A 75 -1.49 5.66 8.13
N GLU A 76 -2.22 4.64 7.73
CA GLU A 76 -1.78 3.25 7.85
C GLU A 76 -0.53 2.99 7.00
N LEU A 77 -0.47 3.59 5.81
CA LEU A 77 0.70 3.53 4.93
C LEU A 77 1.90 4.26 5.52
N CYS A 78 1.70 5.37 6.23
CA CYS A 78 2.77 6.05 6.97
C CYS A 78 3.40 5.11 8.00
N LYS A 79 2.58 4.41 8.78
CA LYS A 79 3.05 3.46 9.80
C LYS A 79 3.78 2.28 9.18
N GLN A 80 3.25 1.70 8.11
CA GLN A 80 3.88 0.60 7.40
C GLN A 80 5.21 1.02 6.78
N THR A 81 5.26 2.18 6.15
CA THR A 81 6.47 2.75 5.56
C THR A 81 7.53 3.04 6.61
N SER A 82 7.15 3.65 7.72
CA SER A 82 8.05 3.91 8.85
C SER A 82 8.67 2.61 9.39
N LYS A 83 7.85 1.59 9.56
CA LYS A 83 8.30 0.27 10.01
C LYS A 83 9.25 -0.39 9.00
N MET A 84 8.95 -0.30 7.72
CA MET A 84 9.82 -0.83 6.65
C MET A 84 11.16 -0.11 6.65
N LEU A 85 11.18 1.22 6.72
CA LEU A 85 12.41 2.02 6.80
C LEU A 85 13.26 1.62 8.01
N LYS A 86 12.66 1.41 9.17
CA LYS A 86 13.38 0.92 10.36
C LYS A 86 14.00 -0.45 10.12
N SER A 87 13.33 -1.35 9.39
CA SER A 87 13.90 -2.65 9.02
C SER A 87 15.09 -2.56 8.07
N PHE A 88 15.30 -1.42 7.42
CA PHE A 88 16.47 -1.06 6.62
C PHE A 88 17.47 -0.19 7.39
N ASN A 89 17.36 -0.13 8.72
CA ASN A 89 18.20 0.70 9.59
C ASN A 89 18.10 2.21 9.27
N VAL A 90 16.97 2.67 8.77
CA VAL A 90 16.69 4.09 8.56
C VAL A 90 15.87 4.61 9.72
N LYS A 91 16.51 5.41 10.58
CA LYS A 91 15.84 6.14 11.64
C LYS A 91 14.93 7.20 11.00
N ASN A 92 13.64 7.19 11.34
CA ASN A 92 12.68 8.10 10.75
C ASN A 92 11.62 8.56 11.74
N LYS A 93 11.01 9.71 11.45
CA LYS A 93 9.95 10.31 12.25
C LYS A 93 8.70 10.50 11.40
N ILE A 94 7.56 10.05 11.91
CA ILE A 94 6.25 10.32 11.29
C ILE A 94 5.79 11.72 11.70
N ILE A 95 5.46 12.55 10.71
CA ILE A 95 4.82 13.84 10.91
C ILE A 95 3.30 13.61 10.86
N ASN A 96 2.64 13.86 11.98
CA ASN A 96 1.18 13.75 12.11
C ASN A 96 0.54 15.09 12.51
N SER A 97 -0.78 15.13 12.62
CA SER A 97 -1.53 16.35 12.97
C SER A 97 -1.28 16.85 14.38
N VAL A 98 -0.73 16.04 15.27
CA VAL A 98 -0.47 16.35 16.69
C VAL A 98 0.88 17.04 16.88
N ILE A 99 1.85 16.81 16.01
CA ILE A 99 3.18 17.42 16.10
C ILE A 99 3.09 18.90 15.77
N LYS A 100 3.37 19.76 16.76
CA LYS A 100 3.33 21.23 16.62
C LYS A 100 4.63 21.80 16.08
N GLU A 101 5.75 21.19 16.42
CA GLU A 101 7.09 21.54 15.93
C GLU A 101 7.77 20.27 15.51
N LEU A 102 8.63 20.34 14.47
CA LEU A 102 9.49 19.20 14.16
C LEU A 102 10.52 19.06 15.26
N PRO A 103 10.41 18.00 16.09
CA PRO A 103 11.45 17.75 17.05
C PRO A 103 12.70 17.33 16.27
N ASP A 104 13.82 17.91 16.62
CA ASP A 104 15.16 17.47 16.23
C ASP A 104 15.37 17.13 14.74
N GLN A 105 15.33 18.14 13.86
CA GLN A 105 15.86 18.01 12.51
C GLN A 105 17.34 17.59 12.51
N GLU A 106 18.04 17.73 13.63
CA GLU A 106 19.39 17.21 13.82
C GLU A 106 19.40 15.71 14.13
N GLU A 107 18.37 15.21 14.81
CA GLU A 107 18.27 13.79 15.18
C GLU A 107 17.79 12.91 14.02
N TYR A 108 16.88 13.43 13.17
CA TYR A 108 16.25 12.69 12.07
C TYR A 108 16.62 13.26 10.72
N SER A 109 17.06 12.40 9.81
CA SER A 109 17.31 12.75 8.40
C SER A 109 16.22 12.22 7.47
N CYS A 110 15.25 11.48 7.98
CA CYS A 110 14.12 10.94 7.22
C CYS A 110 12.80 11.20 7.95
N PHE A 111 11.85 11.75 7.20
CA PHE A 111 10.49 12.02 7.68
C PHE A 111 9.48 11.32 6.81
N VAL A 112 8.44 10.76 7.42
CA VAL A 112 7.30 10.14 6.76
C VAL A 112 6.05 10.92 7.09
N ALA A 113 5.27 11.32 6.10
CA ALA A 113 4.07 12.12 6.32
C ALA A 113 2.95 11.75 5.34
N MET A 114 1.71 12.01 5.76
CA MET A 114 0.59 12.08 4.81
C MET A 114 0.70 13.38 4.00
N VAL A 115 0.38 13.30 2.70
CA VAL A 115 0.36 14.45 1.79
C VAL A 115 -0.45 15.60 2.37
N GLU A 116 -1.70 15.34 2.78
CA GLU A 116 -2.59 16.37 3.30
C GLU A 116 -2.10 16.97 4.64
N THR A 117 -1.57 16.15 5.52
CA THR A 117 -1.04 16.62 6.81
C THR A 117 0.16 17.54 6.59
N LEU A 118 1.11 17.14 5.76
CA LEU A 118 2.29 17.96 5.49
C LEU A 118 1.93 19.26 4.77
N LYS A 119 1.05 19.19 3.78
CA LYS A 119 0.54 20.37 3.06
C LYS A 119 -0.06 21.41 4.01
N ASN A 120 -0.92 20.98 4.92
CA ASN A 120 -1.55 21.88 5.90
C ASN A 120 -0.51 22.47 6.87
N ARG A 121 0.47 21.68 7.28
CA ARG A 121 1.54 22.13 8.18
C ARG A 121 2.48 23.14 7.56
N LEU A 122 2.85 22.95 6.29
CA LEU A 122 3.70 23.87 5.55
C LEU A 122 2.96 25.18 5.22
N ASN A 123 1.66 25.11 4.87
CA ASN A 123 0.83 26.29 4.59
C ASN A 123 0.62 27.18 5.82
N ASP A 124 0.54 26.58 7.01
CA ASP A 124 0.38 27.30 8.27
C ASP A 124 1.69 27.97 8.75
N GLU A 125 2.77 27.87 7.99
CA GLU A 125 4.13 28.36 8.34
C GLU A 125 4.64 27.84 9.71
N LYS A 126 3.98 26.81 10.25
CA LYS A 126 4.31 26.22 11.55
C LYS A 126 5.38 25.14 11.50
N LEU A 127 5.71 24.69 10.31
CA LEU A 127 6.65 23.64 10.06
C LEU A 127 7.50 23.96 8.84
N GLU A 128 8.81 23.99 9.01
CA GLU A 128 9.76 24.08 7.92
C GLU A 128 10.72 22.89 8.00
N ILE A 129 10.88 22.18 6.89
CA ILE A 129 11.90 21.13 6.76
C ILE A 129 12.96 21.67 5.80
N ASP A 130 14.11 22.00 6.34
CA ASP A 130 15.23 22.50 5.56
C ASP A 130 16.09 21.37 4.98
N ASN A 131 16.92 21.68 4.01
CA ASN A 131 17.92 20.79 3.42
C ASN A 131 17.36 19.43 2.96
N VAL A 132 16.17 19.42 2.37
CA VAL A 132 15.58 18.22 1.77
C VAL A 132 16.13 18.02 0.35
N GLY A 133 16.81 16.90 0.13
CA GLY A 133 17.38 16.58 -1.17
C GLY A 133 16.59 15.58 -1.99
N LEU A 134 15.79 14.73 -1.33
CA LEU A 134 14.97 13.71 -1.97
C LEU A 134 13.58 13.69 -1.35
N VAL A 135 12.56 13.72 -2.20
CA VAL A 135 11.16 13.50 -1.82
C VAL A 135 10.64 12.28 -2.57
N ILE A 136 10.14 11.30 -1.84
CA ILE A 136 9.50 10.11 -2.41
C ILE A 136 8.00 10.24 -2.21
N ILE A 137 7.23 10.03 -3.29
CA ILE A 137 5.78 10.09 -3.27
C ILE A 137 5.24 8.70 -3.61
N ASP A 138 4.72 8.00 -2.61
CA ASP A 138 4.06 6.72 -2.80
C ASP A 138 2.66 6.91 -3.38
N GLU A 139 2.24 6.01 -4.26
CA GLU A 139 0.99 6.12 -5.02
C GLU A 139 0.91 7.46 -5.81
N ALA A 140 1.96 7.77 -6.54
CA ALA A 140 2.15 9.06 -7.22
C ALA A 140 1.13 9.38 -8.33
N HIS A 141 0.27 8.42 -8.70
CA HIS A 141 -0.86 8.65 -9.61
C HIS A 141 -1.96 9.54 -9.01
N TYR A 142 -1.99 9.72 -7.68
CA TYR A 142 -2.82 10.72 -7.04
C TYR A 142 -2.14 12.09 -7.11
N ASN A 143 -2.81 13.07 -7.69
CA ASN A 143 -2.23 14.40 -7.91
C ASN A 143 -2.36 15.38 -6.73
N SER A 144 -2.77 14.92 -5.56
CA SER A 144 -2.94 15.76 -4.37
C SER A 144 -1.65 16.39 -3.86
N PHE A 145 -0.49 15.88 -4.27
CA PHE A 145 0.83 16.38 -3.86
C PHE A 145 1.32 17.62 -4.63
N ARG A 146 0.68 18.03 -5.72
CA ARG A 146 1.17 19.13 -6.60
C ARG A 146 1.53 20.40 -5.84
N LYS A 147 0.70 20.79 -4.88
CA LYS A 147 0.95 22.00 -4.08
C LYS A 147 2.18 21.88 -3.17
N LEU A 148 2.57 20.67 -2.80
CA LEU A 148 3.77 20.43 -2.00
C LEU A 148 5.06 20.60 -2.79
N LEU A 149 5.05 20.44 -4.12
CA LEU A 149 6.23 20.55 -4.95
C LEU A 149 6.85 21.95 -4.88
N THR A 150 6.03 22.97 -4.63
CA THR A 150 6.52 24.35 -4.46
C THR A 150 7.40 24.53 -3.23
N SER A 151 7.20 23.71 -2.20
CA SER A 151 7.99 23.70 -0.97
C SER A 151 9.30 22.93 -1.09
N PHE A 152 9.47 22.14 -2.16
CA PHE A 152 10.63 21.29 -2.41
C PHE A 152 11.32 21.57 -3.75
N LYS A 153 11.50 22.85 -4.07
CA LYS A 153 12.03 23.30 -5.38
C LYS A 153 13.43 22.80 -5.71
N ASN A 154 14.24 22.53 -4.69
CA ASN A 154 15.62 22.08 -4.84
C ASN A 154 15.79 20.58 -4.57
N SER A 155 14.69 19.86 -4.45
CA SER A 155 14.71 18.43 -4.16
C SER A 155 14.51 17.61 -5.44
N PHE A 156 15.16 16.47 -5.50
CA PHE A 156 14.83 15.43 -6.48
C PHE A 156 13.51 14.78 -6.05
N ILE A 157 12.56 14.66 -6.96
CA ILE A 157 11.24 14.06 -6.70
C ILE A 157 11.18 12.69 -7.34
N LEU A 158 10.99 11.66 -6.53
CA LEU A 158 10.74 10.30 -6.98
C LEU A 158 9.30 9.91 -6.69
N GLY A 159 8.47 9.89 -7.72
CA GLY A 159 7.13 9.32 -7.65
C GLY A 159 7.18 7.82 -7.89
N VAL A 160 6.46 7.05 -7.09
CA VAL A 160 6.36 5.59 -7.23
C VAL A 160 4.91 5.21 -7.41
N THR A 161 4.59 4.42 -8.45
CA THR A 161 3.22 4.01 -8.74
C THR A 161 3.16 2.60 -9.31
N ALA A 162 2.08 1.89 -8.99
CA ALA A 162 1.73 0.62 -9.65
C ALA A 162 0.84 0.82 -10.88
N THR A 163 0.18 1.98 -11.00
CA THR A 163 -0.80 2.26 -12.03
C THR A 163 -0.13 2.80 -13.28
N PRO A 164 -0.38 2.22 -14.47
CA PRO A 164 0.09 2.78 -15.74
C PRO A 164 -0.44 4.21 -15.94
N LEU A 165 0.33 5.01 -16.64
CA LEU A 165 0.08 6.41 -16.91
C LEU A 165 -1.37 6.73 -17.32
N SER A 166 -1.95 7.70 -16.64
CA SER A 166 -3.22 8.35 -16.93
C SER A 166 -4.50 7.52 -16.77
N SER A 167 -4.89 7.28 -15.54
CA SER A 167 -6.32 7.06 -15.25
C SER A 167 -7.14 8.36 -15.32
N ASN A 168 -6.50 9.52 -15.35
CA ASN A 168 -7.14 10.83 -15.45
C ASN A 168 -6.60 11.63 -16.65
N ILE A 169 -7.38 11.64 -17.74
CA ILE A 169 -7.08 12.38 -18.98
C ILE A 169 -6.93 13.89 -18.72
N LYS A 170 -7.54 14.45 -17.67
CA LYS A 170 -7.48 15.87 -17.33
C LYS A 170 -6.19 16.30 -16.64
N LEU A 171 -5.43 15.36 -16.09
CA LEU A 171 -4.21 15.61 -15.33
C LEU A 171 -3.13 14.59 -15.71
N PRO A 172 -2.56 14.69 -16.90
CA PRO A 172 -1.53 13.76 -17.36
C PRO A 172 -0.29 13.82 -16.47
N MET A 173 0.29 12.68 -16.17
CA MET A 173 1.48 12.55 -15.31
C MET A 173 2.71 13.26 -15.88
N ASN A 174 2.80 13.42 -17.20
CA ASN A 174 3.87 14.13 -17.88
C ASN A 174 3.94 15.63 -17.54
N GLU A 175 2.88 16.23 -17.01
CA GLU A 175 2.91 17.60 -16.49
C GLU A 175 3.68 17.71 -15.16
N ASN A 176 3.81 16.61 -14.41
CA ASN A 176 4.43 16.60 -13.09
C ASN A 176 5.80 15.93 -13.08
N TYR A 177 6.09 15.09 -14.05
CA TYR A 177 7.30 14.26 -14.11
C TYR A 177 8.04 14.48 -15.43
N ASP A 178 9.35 14.62 -15.33
CA ASP A 178 10.25 14.84 -16.48
C ASP A 178 10.63 13.54 -17.17
N GLU A 179 10.60 12.43 -16.44
CA GLU A 179 11.06 11.13 -16.91
C GLU A 179 10.26 9.98 -16.27
N LEU A 180 10.17 8.87 -16.98
CA LEU A 180 9.56 7.63 -16.50
C LEU A 180 10.56 6.48 -16.58
N ILE A 181 10.73 5.77 -15.48
CA ILE A 181 11.36 4.44 -15.45
C ILE A 181 10.27 3.41 -15.23
N VAL A 182 10.18 2.43 -16.12
CA VAL A 182 9.25 1.30 -16.00
C VAL A 182 10.03 0.08 -15.54
N GLY A 183 9.63 -0.46 -14.39
CA GLY A 183 10.13 -1.73 -13.89
C GLY A 183 9.56 -2.93 -14.66
N ASP A 184 9.91 -4.12 -14.26
CA ASP A 184 9.43 -5.33 -14.93
C ASP A 184 7.90 -5.45 -14.89
N PRO A 185 7.25 -5.77 -16.01
CA PRO A 185 5.82 -5.96 -16.05
C PRO A 185 5.38 -7.22 -15.30
N ILE A 186 4.10 -7.26 -14.90
CA ILE A 186 3.49 -8.36 -14.13
C ILE A 186 3.79 -9.74 -14.74
N ASN A 187 3.63 -9.88 -16.06
CA ASN A 187 3.85 -11.15 -16.74
C ASN A 187 5.28 -11.66 -16.57
N ARG A 188 6.28 -10.78 -16.68
CA ARG A 188 7.68 -11.15 -16.51
C ARG A 188 7.99 -11.51 -15.05
N LEU A 189 7.41 -10.81 -14.08
CA LEU A 189 7.55 -11.14 -12.67
C LEU A 189 6.91 -12.49 -12.33
N ILE A 190 5.81 -12.85 -12.99
CA ILE A 190 5.19 -14.17 -12.87
C ILE A 190 6.08 -15.24 -13.49
N GLU A 191 6.55 -15.04 -14.73
CA GLU A 191 7.43 -15.99 -15.46
C GLU A 191 8.72 -16.28 -14.67
N ASN A 192 9.29 -15.26 -14.03
CA ASN A 192 10.50 -15.40 -13.20
C ASN A 192 10.23 -15.84 -11.75
N GLY A 193 8.99 -16.15 -11.40
CA GLY A 193 8.63 -16.70 -10.07
C GLY A 193 8.52 -15.67 -8.94
N PHE A 194 8.57 -14.37 -9.22
CA PHE A 194 8.45 -13.31 -8.21
C PHE A 194 7.00 -12.99 -7.85
N LEU A 195 6.05 -13.21 -8.75
CA LEU A 195 4.61 -13.05 -8.52
C LEU A 195 3.87 -14.33 -8.85
N ALA A 196 2.79 -14.59 -8.11
CA ALA A 196 1.89 -15.70 -8.38
C ALA A 196 1.01 -15.40 -9.61
N LYS A 197 0.70 -16.46 -10.35
CA LYS A 197 -0.27 -16.39 -11.44
C LYS A 197 -1.67 -16.21 -10.88
N ALA A 198 -2.40 -15.21 -11.38
CA ALA A 198 -3.82 -15.02 -11.09
C ALA A 198 -4.70 -15.62 -12.19
N VAL A 199 -5.75 -16.32 -11.78
CA VAL A 199 -6.81 -16.80 -12.68
C VAL A 199 -8.13 -16.23 -12.16
N THR A 200 -8.83 -15.49 -13.03
CA THR A 200 -10.11 -14.84 -12.68
C THR A 200 -11.27 -15.63 -13.27
N TYR A 201 -12.24 -15.95 -12.44
CA TYR A 201 -13.52 -16.53 -12.83
C TYR A 201 -14.63 -15.55 -12.54
N SER A 202 -15.54 -15.38 -13.49
CA SER A 202 -16.69 -14.50 -13.36
C SER A 202 -17.98 -15.29 -13.48
N TYR A 203 -18.98 -14.92 -12.68
CA TYR A 203 -20.30 -15.53 -12.70
C TYR A 203 -21.35 -14.43 -12.94
N ASP A 204 -22.36 -14.74 -13.75
CA ASP A 204 -23.49 -13.83 -13.94
C ASP A 204 -24.34 -13.78 -12.67
N VAL A 205 -24.47 -12.59 -12.12
CA VAL A 205 -25.13 -12.37 -10.81
C VAL A 205 -26.34 -11.41 -10.90
N GLY A 206 -26.81 -11.06 -12.09
CA GLY A 206 -27.99 -10.24 -12.27
C GLY A 206 -27.83 -8.81 -11.72
N LEU A 207 -26.76 -8.11 -12.10
CA LEU A 207 -26.43 -6.76 -11.63
C LEU A 207 -27.49 -5.70 -11.89
N THR A 208 -28.52 -5.96 -12.72
CA THR A 208 -29.60 -5.04 -13.03
C THR A 208 -30.44 -4.61 -11.81
N SER A 209 -30.41 -5.38 -10.72
CA SER A 209 -31.09 -5.04 -9.47
C SER A 209 -30.31 -4.03 -8.61
N LEU A 210 -29.05 -3.75 -8.95
CA LEU A 210 -28.21 -2.81 -8.21
C LEU A 210 -28.60 -1.36 -8.52
N LYS A 211 -28.63 -0.51 -7.48
CA LYS A 211 -28.91 0.92 -7.56
C LYS A 211 -27.65 1.72 -7.26
N VAL A 212 -27.40 2.74 -8.07
CA VAL A 212 -26.29 3.67 -7.89
C VAL A 212 -26.64 4.72 -6.86
N GLY A 213 -25.77 4.94 -5.88
CA GLY A 213 -25.88 5.98 -4.87
C GLY A 213 -25.27 7.32 -5.30
N ILE A 214 -25.28 8.31 -4.41
CA ILE A 214 -24.81 9.69 -4.64
C ILE A 214 -23.33 9.73 -5.04
N ASN A 215 -22.51 8.80 -4.54
CA ASN A 215 -21.06 8.73 -4.81
C ASN A 215 -20.69 7.99 -6.11
N GLY A 216 -21.67 7.56 -6.90
CA GLY A 216 -21.44 6.79 -8.12
C GLY A 216 -21.22 5.28 -7.90
N ASP A 217 -21.17 4.81 -6.67
CA ASP A 217 -21.13 3.40 -6.30
C ASP A 217 -22.54 2.82 -6.09
N TYR A 218 -22.66 1.50 -6.11
CA TYR A 218 -23.91 0.83 -5.78
C TYR A 218 -24.30 1.04 -4.31
N THR A 219 -25.59 1.23 -4.03
CA THR A 219 -26.05 1.38 -2.65
C THR A 219 -25.86 0.08 -1.87
N VAL A 220 -25.48 0.20 -0.58
CA VAL A 220 -25.34 -0.96 0.32
C VAL A 220 -26.62 -1.77 0.39
N LYS A 221 -27.78 -1.10 0.48
CA LYS A 221 -29.08 -1.78 0.52
C LYS A 221 -29.35 -2.62 -0.72
N SER A 222 -29.13 -2.09 -1.94
CA SER A 222 -29.35 -2.84 -3.17
C SER A 222 -28.35 -3.97 -3.34
N SER A 223 -27.12 -3.80 -2.88
CA SER A 223 -26.11 -4.86 -2.84
C SER A 223 -26.48 -5.94 -1.83
N ASP A 224 -26.91 -5.58 -0.63
CA ASP A 224 -27.38 -6.54 0.38
C ASP A 224 -28.57 -7.34 -0.13
N ASP A 225 -29.60 -6.69 -0.70
CA ASP A 225 -30.78 -7.36 -1.25
C ASP A 225 -30.43 -8.40 -2.33
N LEU A 226 -29.44 -8.11 -3.17
CA LEU A 226 -28.95 -9.05 -4.18
C LEU A 226 -28.14 -10.18 -3.56
N TYR A 227 -27.14 -9.85 -2.75
CA TYR A 227 -26.13 -10.81 -2.29
C TYR A 227 -26.54 -11.63 -1.07
N THR A 228 -27.58 -11.22 -0.33
CA THR A 228 -28.21 -12.04 0.72
C THR A 228 -29.28 -12.99 0.17
N ASN A 229 -29.63 -12.89 -1.11
CA ASN A 229 -30.53 -13.83 -1.77
C ASN A 229 -29.94 -15.25 -1.69
N MET A 230 -30.80 -16.23 -1.36
CA MET A 230 -30.39 -17.64 -1.21
C MET A 230 -29.70 -18.18 -2.48
N ALA A 231 -30.22 -17.84 -3.66
CA ALA A 231 -29.62 -18.29 -4.92
C ALA A 231 -28.20 -17.75 -5.12
N MET A 232 -27.93 -16.52 -4.68
CA MET A 232 -26.59 -15.94 -4.73
C MET A 232 -25.64 -16.59 -3.74
N GLN A 233 -26.12 -16.89 -2.53
CA GLN A 233 -25.33 -17.61 -1.52
C GLN A 233 -24.97 -19.04 -1.98
N GLU A 234 -25.91 -19.71 -2.63
CA GLU A 234 -25.66 -21.03 -3.24
C GLU A 234 -24.63 -20.95 -4.38
N LYS A 235 -24.69 -19.93 -5.22
CA LYS A 235 -23.66 -19.68 -6.27
C LYS A 235 -22.28 -19.45 -5.68
N LEU A 236 -22.20 -18.67 -4.62
CA LEU A 236 -20.92 -18.41 -3.94
C LEU A 236 -20.34 -19.67 -3.34
N LEU A 237 -21.16 -20.45 -2.65
CA LEU A 237 -20.74 -21.73 -2.05
C LEU A 237 -20.31 -22.73 -3.13
N HIS A 238 -21.05 -22.80 -4.24
CA HIS A 238 -20.67 -23.62 -5.40
C HIS A 238 -19.34 -23.19 -6.00
N ALA A 239 -19.14 -21.89 -6.19
CA ALA A 239 -17.88 -21.34 -6.71
C ALA A 239 -16.70 -21.68 -5.78
N TYR A 240 -16.90 -21.58 -4.47
CA TYR A 240 -15.89 -22.00 -3.49
C TYR A 240 -15.56 -23.47 -3.62
N THR A 241 -16.56 -24.36 -3.61
CA THR A 241 -16.34 -25.80 -3.69
C THR A 241 -15.68 -26.22 -5.00
N GLU A 242 -16.02 -25.57 -6.09
CA GLU A 242 -15.46 -25.88 -7.40
C GLU A 242 -14.02 -25.36 -7.60
N LYS A 243 -13.71 -24.15 -7.11
CA LYS A 243 -12.46 -23.44 -7.44
C LYS A 243 -11.48 -23.32 -6.27
N SER A 244 -11.95 -23.34 -5.03
CA SER A 244 -11.17 -22.95 -3.87
C SER A 244 -11.24 -23.93 -2.70
N LEU A 245 -11.87 -25.06 -2.86
CA LEU A 245 -12.02 -26.05 -1.79
C LEU A 245 -10.66 -26.41 -1.18
N GLY A 246 -10.58 -26.28 0.15
CA GLY A 246 -9.35 -26.55 0.90
C GLY A 246 -8.23 -25.52 0.74
N LYS A 247 -8.50 -24.40 0.06
CA LYS A 247 -7.55 -23.31 -0.12
C LYS A 247 -7.91 -22.12 0.78
N LYS A 248 -6.90 -21.38 1.15
CA LYS A 248 -7.09 -20.11 1.86
C LYS A 248 -7.96 -19.17 1.03
N THR A 249 -9.09 -18.74 1.60
CA THR A 249 -10.11 -17.98 0.88
C THR A 249 -10.50 -16.74 1.65
N LEU A 250 -10.48 -15.61 0.98
CA LEU A 250 -10.94 -14.33 1.49
C LEU A 250 -12.14 -13.86 0.67
N ILE A 251 -13.24 -13.56 1.36
CA ILE A 251 -14.48 -13.12 0.74
C ILE A 251 -14.76 -11.68 1.16
N PHE A 252 -14.67 -10.76 0.20
CA PHE A 252 -14.98 -9.35 0.42
C PHE A 252 -16.45 -9.05 0.14
N ASN A 253 -17.07 -8.29 1.03
CA ASN A 253 -18.47 -7.90 0.92
C ASN A 253 -18.61 -6.38 1.04
N ASN A 254 -19.67 -5.83 0.44
CA ASN A 254 -19.98 -4.41 0.52
C ASN A 254 -20.64 -4.00 1.84
N GLY A 255 -21.24 -4.95 2.56
CA GLY A 255 -21.96 -4.67 3.78
C GLY A 255 -21.86 -5.78 4.82
N ILE A 256 -22.06 -5.42 6.09
CA ILE A 256 -21.97 -6.35 7.22
C ILE A 256 -23.02 -7.46 7.10
N ASN A 257 -24.24 -7.15 6.70
CA ASN A 257 -25.31 -8.13 6.55
C ASN A 257 -24.92 -9.21 5.53
N THR A 258 -24.42 -8.82 4.36
CA THR A 258 -23.96 -9.78 3.35
C THR A 258 -22.86 -10.68 3.91
N SER A 259 -21.89 -10.13 4.61
CA SER A 259 -20.80 -10.90 5.20
C SER A 259 -21.29 -11.89 6.27
N LEU A 260 -22.26 -11.50 7.09
CA LEU A 260 -22.86 -12.39 8.09
C LEU A 260 -23.69 -13.50 7.43
N TYR A 261 -24.39 -13.25 6.33
CA TYR A 261 -25.05 -14.29 5.55
C TYR A 261 -24.07 -15.29 4.95
N VAL A 262 -22.96 -14.82 4.42
CA VAL A 262 -21.85 -15.68 3.96
C VAL A 262 -21.34 -16.55 5.10
N TYR A 263 -21.11 -15.96 6.26
CA TYR A 263 -20.68 -16.66 7.46
C TYR A 263 -21.64 -17.81 7.82
N GLU A 264 -22.94 -17.54 7.91
CA GLU A 264 -23.93 -18.58 8.24
C GLU A 264 -24.04 -19.63 7.13
N THR A 265 -24.06 -19.25 5.87
CA THR A 265 -24.14 -20.18 4.73
C THR A 265 -22.99 -21.20 4.75
N PHE A 266 -21.76 -20.74 4.98
CA PHE A 266 -20.59 -21.61 5.01
C PHE A 266 -20.56 -22.49 6.27
N ARG A 267 -20.98 -21.95 7.42
CA ARG A 267 -21.10 -22.73 8.66
C ARG A 267 -22.12 -23.85 8.54
N GLU A 268 -23.29 -23.57 8.00
CA GLU A 268 -24.33 -24.57 7.75
C GLU A 268 -23.87 -25.66 6.78
N ALA A 269 -22.99 -25.32 5.85
CA ALA A 269 -22.36 -26.28 4.93
C ALA A 269 -21.22 -27.08 5.57
N GLY A 270 -20.87 -26.82 6.84
CA GLY A 270 -19.86 -27.57 7.59
C GLY A 270 -18.44 -27.00 7.52
N TYR A 271 -18.26 -25.79 6.99
CA TYR A 271 -16.95 -25.14 6.92
C TYR A 271 -16.68 -24.30 8.16
N GLU A 272 -15.41 -24.29 8.60
CA GLU A 272 -14.92 -23.32 9.58
C GLU A 272 -14.65 -21.99 8.86
N ILE A 273 -15.35 -20.94 9.27
CA ILE A 273 -15.28 -19.60 8.70
C ILE A 273 -15.29 -18.57 9.82
N ARG A 274 -14.58 -17.47 9.64
CA ARG A 274 -14.61 -16.31 10.54
C ARG A 274 -15.02 -15.05 9.80
N HIS A 275 -15.56 -14.08 10.54
CA HIS A 275 -16.06 -12.81 10.06
C HIS A 275 -15.26 -11.66 10.66
N LEU A 276 -15.01 -10.62 9.86
CA LEU A 276 -14.29 -9.42 10.25
C LEU A 276 -14.94 -8.18 9.64
N ASP A 277 -15.23 -7.18 10.46
CA ASP A 277 -15.70 -5.86 10.04
C ASP A 277 -15.12 -4.73 10.90
N ASN A 278 -15.54 -3.49 10.66
CA ASN A 278 -15.06 -2.32 11.39
C ASN A 278 -15.53 -2.25 12.85
N THR A 279 -16.50 -3.08 13.25
CA THR A 279 -16.97 -3.19 14.65
C THR A 279 -16.22 -4.25 15.44
N THR A 280 -15.42 -5.08 14.77
CA THR A 280 -14.58 -6.09 15.43
C THR A 280 -13.56 -5.41 16.34
N THR A 281 -13.45 -5.86 17.58
CA THR A 281 -12.49 -5.29 18.53
C THR A 281 -11.05 -5.47 18.04
N THR A 282 -10.14 -4.61 18.49
CA THR A 282 -8.72 -4.69 18.12
C THR A 282 -8.09 -6.03 18.48
N GLU A 283 -8.47 -6.60 19.63
CA GLU A 283 -7.98 -7.90 20.09
C GLU A 283 -8.50 -9.03 19.22
N ASP A 284 -9.81 -9.09 19.00
CA ASP A 284 -10.43 -10.11 18.15
C ASP A 284 -9.93 -10.01 16.70
N ARG A 285 -9.76 -8.80 16.19
CA ARG A 285 -9.19 -8.56 14.86
C ARG A 285 -7.80 -9.15 14.73
N LYS A 286 -6.95 -8.94 15.72
CA LYS A 286 -5.60 -9.50 15.76
C LYS A 286 -5.62 -11.02 15.76
N ASP A 287 -6.49 -11.62 16.54
CA ASP A 287 -6.63 -13.07 16.66
C ASP A 287 -7.14 -13.69 15.35
N ILE A 288 -8.16 -13.09 14.73
CA ILE A 288 -8.72 -13.53 13.44
C ILE A 288 -7.66 -13.44 12.33
N LEU A 289 -6.95 -12.34 12.23
CA LEU A 289 -5.91 -12.17 11.21
C LEU A 289 -4.73 -13.13 11.43
N SER A 290 -4.34 -13.39 12.66
CA SER A 290 -3.33 -14.39 12.99
C SER A 290 -3.79 -15.80 12.60
N TRP A 291 -5.02 -16.17 12.94
CA TRP A 291 -5.62 -17.44 12.52
C TRP A 291 -5.62 -17.58 11.00
N PHE A 292 -6.08 -16.53 10.27
CA PHE A 292 -6.11 -16.54 8.82
C PHE A 292 -4.71 -16.72 8.22
N LYS A 293 -3.72 -16.06 8.79
CA LYS A 293 -2.33 -16.15 8.32
C LYS A 293 -1.77 -17.59 8.47
N HIS A 294 -2.04 -18.24 9.59
CA HIS A 294 -1.41 -19.53 9.94
C HIS A 294 -2.23 -20.78 9.59
N THR A 295 -3.46 -20.61 9.12
CA THR A 295 -4.35 -21.72 8.74
C THR A 295 -4.43 -21.83 7.22
N PRO A 296 -3.89 -22.90 6.61
CA PRO A 296 -3.77 -23.03 5.15
C PRO A 296 -5.09 -23.02 4.38
N ASP A 297 -6.17 -23.52 4.98
CA ASP A 297 -7.51 -23.64 4.40
C ASP A 297 -8.51 -22.65 5.02
N ALA A 298 -8.03 -21.64 5.70
CA ALA A 298 -8.87 -20.64 6.37
C ALA A 298 -9.79 -19.91 5.39
N ILE A 299 -11.05 -19.75 5.79
CA ILE A 299 -12.06 -18.95 5.09
C ILE A 299 -12.39 -17.74 5.95
N LEU A 300 -12.17 -16.55 5.42
CA LEU A 300 -12.48 -15.30 6.09
C LEU A 300 -13.46 -14.49 5.24
N THR A 301 -14.59 -14.11 5.80
CA THR A 301 -15.53 -13.17 5.20
C THR A 301 -15.41 -11.81 5.88
N SER A 302 -15.36 -10.74 5.11
CA SER A 302 -15.04 -9.43 5.65
C SER A 302 -15.72 -8.27 4.93
N VAL A 303 -15.78 -7.14 5.63
CA VAL A 303 -16.23 -5.85 5.10
C VAL A 303 -15.16 -4.80 5.41
N GLY A 304 -14.48 -4.29 4.38
CA GLY A 304 -13.45 -3.26 4.52
C GLY A 304 -12.26 -3.72 5.37
N ILE A 305 -11.16 -4.03 4.79
CA ILE A 305 -9.90 -4.32 5.52
C ILE A 305 -8.96 -3.13 5.37
#